data_21ce9f6182e519705753c3caef3f195e
#
_entry.id   21ce9f6182e519705753c3caef3f195e
#
_cell.length_a   1.000
_cell.length_b   1.000
_cell.length_c   1.000
_cell.angle_alpha   90.00
_cell.angle_beta   90.00
_cell.angle_gamma   90.00
#
_symmetry.space_group_name_H-M   'P 1'
#
loop_
_entity.id
_entity.type
_entity.pdbx_description
1 polymer ?
#
loop_
_entity_poly.entity_id
_entity_poly.type
_entity_poly.pdbx_seq_one_letter_code
_entity_poly.pdbx_strand_id
1 'polypeptide(L)'
;APIAVLSSVHDILKNSVLTEEGITNAIDTIGKYLKECKITEDTSSNTEFTEFHKNFKELLKKANIKKLIVLIDDLDRCLPDVAINTLEAVRLFMFTGETAFVVAADENMIRYAVKKHFPDVVDENKYNVGIEFSNKYLEKLIQVPFRIPTLGEVEAYNYIMLLMVGSVLSEENSNYKKLCNEGLSRIQQPWNVQYFTVVDVQKILEDDYNKASNETLIATQIGHLLSHNTDGNPRKIKRFINMLLLRFEIAKNRGFGEKINLGILAKMMLAEYYIPNFYKQLPAHLAKDGTWKEAKIIKDIIEKKI
;
A
#
# COMPACT_ATOMS: atom_id res chain seq x y z
N ALA A 1 1.07 -31.47 9.18
CA ALA A 1 1.64 -30.17 8.81
C ALA A 1 2.15 -30.09 7.34
N PRO A 2 2.96 -31.04 6.78
CA PRO A 2 3.48 -30.94 5.40
C PRO A 2 2.40 -30.86 4.32
N ILE A 3 1.28 -31.55 4.49
CA ILE A 3 0.19 -31.61 3.50
C ILE A 3 -0.54 -30.27 3.36
N ALA A 4 -0.73 -29.53 4.45
CA ALA A 4 -1.35 -28.19 4.42
C ALA A 4 -0.48 -27.16 3.70
N VAL A 5 0.84 -27.24 3.88
CA VAL A 5 1.83 -26.40 3.21
C VAL A 5 1.83 -26.64 1.69
N LEU A 6 1.75 -27.89 1.28
CA LEU A 6 1.71 -28.27 -0.13
C LEU A 6 0.39 -27.89 -0.83
N SER A 7 -0.75 -27.94 -0.13
CA SER A 7 -2.02 -27.44 -0.66
C SER A 7 -1.99 -25.92 -0.85
N SER A 8 -1.36 -25.19 0.05
CA SER A 8 -1.21 -23.72 -0.07
C SER A 8 -0.29 -23.33 -1.26
N VAL A 9 0.76 -24.09 -1.51
CA VAL A 9 1.63 -23.90 -2.69
C VAL A 9 0.88 -24.20 -3.99
N HIS A 10 0.04 -25.25 -3.99
CA HIS A 10 -0.81 -25.57 -5.14
C HIS A 10 -1.79 -24.43 -5.45
N ASP A 11 -2.42 -23.84 -4.43
CA ASP A 11 -3.36 -22.73 -4.60
C ASP A 11 -2.66 -21.45 -5.04
N ILE A 12 -1.43 -21.19 -4.57
CA ILE A 12 -0.61 -20.04 -4.99
C ILE A 12 -0.21 -20.18 -6.47
N LEU A 13 0.23 -21.36 -6.89
CA LEU A 13 0.63 -21.62 -8.27
C LEU A 13 -0.57 -21.58 -9.24
N LYS A 14 -1.77 -21.96 -8.79
CA LYS A 14 -2.98 -21.97 -9.60
C LYS A 14 -3.51 -20.58 -9.95
N ASN A 15 -3.14 -19.56 -9.17
CA ASN A 15 -3.60 -18.18 -9.34
C ASN A 15 -2.57 -17.25 -10.02
N SER A 16 -1.41 -17.76 -10.45
CA SER A 16 -0.38 -16.95 -11.10
C SER A 16 -0.54 -16.93 -12.62
N VAL A 17 -0.49 -15.74 -13.21
CA VAL A 17 -0.67 -15.47 -14.64
C VAL A 17 0.61 -15.83 -15.41
N LEU A 18 0.70 -17.06 -15.89
CA LEU A 18 1.66 -17.50 -16.93
C LEU A 18 0.85 -18.26 -17.99
N THR A 19 1.32 -18.36 -19.22
CA THR A 19 0.57 -18.96 -20.34
C THR A 19 -0.09 -20.30 -19.99
N GLU A 20 -1.40 -20.42 -20.26
CA GLU A 20 -2.29 -21.50 -19.78
C GLU A 20 -1.78 -22.92 -19.98
N GLU A 21 -1.11 -23.24 -21.08
CA GLU A 21 -0.59 -24.59 -21.37
C GLU A 21 0.63 -24.99 -20.53
N GLY A 22 1.55 -24.07 -20.28
CA GLY A 22 2.77 -24.35 -19.50
C GLY A 22 2.49 -24.57 -18.03
N ILE A 23 1.48 -23.88 -17.49
CA ILE A 23 1.07 -23.94 -16.10
C ILE A 23 0.25 -25.21 -15.83
N THR A 24 -0.70 -25.53 -16.69
CA THR A 24 -1.54 -26.73 -16.55
C THR A 24 -0.68 -27.98 -16.52
N ASN A 25 0.31 -28.07 -17.40
CA ASN A 25 1.26 -29.18 -17.43
C ASN A 25 2.18 -29.23 -16.18
N ALA A 26 2.62 -28.07 -15.68
CA ALA A 26 3.42 -28.00 -14.46
C ALA A 26 2.60 -28.37 -13.21
N ILE A 27 1.36 -27.86 -13.11
CA ILE A 27 0.44 -28.17 -12.00
C ILE A 27 0.03 -29.65 -11.98
N ASP A 28 -0.29 -30.24 -13.14
CA ASP A 28 -0.64 -31.66 -13.24
C ASP A 28 0.56 -32.56 -12.93
N THR A 29 1.76 -32.15 -13.32
CA THR A 29 2.99 -32.87 -13.01
C THR A 29 3.31 -32.78 -11.51
N ILE A 30 3.21 -31.61 -10.90
CA ILE A 30 3.36 -31.41 -9.46
C ILE A 30 2.27 -32.20 -8.70
N GLY A 31 1.02 -32.14 -9.15
CA GLY A 31 -0.10 -32.88 -8.55
C GLY A 31 0.06 -34.40 -8.61
N LYS A 32 0.65 -34.94 -9.68
CA LYS A 32 0.98 -36.38 -9.79
C LYS A 32 2.11 -36.77 -8.83
N TYR A 33 3.21 -35.99 -8.81
CA TYR A 33 4.30 -36.25 -7.87
C TYR A 33 3.88 -36.14 -6.39
N LEU A 34 2.99 -35.19 -6.06
CA LEU A 34 2.45 -35.05 -4.70
C LEU A 34 1.52 -36.22 -4.29
N LYS A 35 0.83 -36.86 -5.26
CA LYS A 35 0.02 -38.08 -5.01
C LYS A 35 0.87 -39.33 -4.91
N GLU A 36 2.00 -39.38 -5.59
CA GLU A 36 2.92 -40.53 -5.55
C GLU A 36 3.86 -40.51 -4.32
N CYS A 37 4.16 -39.33 -3.77
CA CYS A 37 4.80 -39.19 -2.47
C CYS A 37 3.81 -39.50 -1.35
N LYS A 38 3.52 -40.76 -1.10
CA LYS A 38 2.93 -41.20 0.16
C LYS A 38 3.96 -40.94 1.25
N ILE A 39 3.80 -39.84 1.96
CA ILE A 39 4.57 -39.52 3.16
C ILE A 39 4.12 -40.52 4.23
N THR A 40 4.88 -41.60 4.39
CA THR A 40 4.82 -42.45 5.57
C THR A 40 5.49 -41.71 6.72
N GLU A 41 4.83 -41.67 7.87
CA GLU A 41 5.18 -40.88 9.05
C GLU A 41 6.53 -41.22 9.75
N ASP A 42 7.33 -42.12 9.21
CA ASP A 42 8.59 -42.58 9.78
C ASP A 42 9.69 -42.51 8.73
N THR A 43 10.53 -41.51 8.78
CA THR A 43 12.00 -41.54 8.57
C THR A 43 12.58 -40.14 8.32
N SER A 44 13.59 -39.78 9.10
CA SER A 44 14.60 -38.70 8.99
C SER A 44 14.29 -37.52 8.04
N SER A 45 13.86 -36.43 8.60
CA SER A 45 13.54 -35.15 7.95
C SER A 45 14.61 -34.61 6.95
N ASN A 46 15.87 -34.96 7.10
CA ASN A 46 16.96 -34.50 6.24
C ASN A 46 17.00 -35.13 4.84
N THR A 47 16.58 -36.39 4.70
CA THR A 47 16.54 -37.10 3.40
C THR A 47 15.39 -36.58 2.54
N GLU A 48 14.23 -36.34 3.13
CA GLU A 48 13.03 -35.83 2.43
C GLU A 48 13.25 -34.41 1.86
N PHE A 49 13.93 -33.52 2.61
CA PHE A 49 14.28 -32.17 2.12
C PHE A 49 15.23 -32.23 0.93
N THR A 50 16.24 -33.11 1.00
CA THR A 50 17.24 -33.24 -0.07
C THR A 50 16.58 -33.80 -1.34
N GLU A 51 15.70 -34.77 -1.18
CA GLU A 51 14.95 -35.38 -2.30
C GLU A 51 13.96 -34.38 -2.92
N PHE A 52 13.24 -33.62 -2.10
CA PHE A 52 12.37 -32.54 -2.56
C PHE A 52 13.12 -31.52 -3.41
N HIS A 53 14.26 -31.02 -2.93
CA HIS A 53 15.08 -30.06 -3.69
C HIS A 53 15.59 -30.61 -5.00
N LYS A 54 16.01 -31.88 -5.01
CA LYS A 54 16.44 -32.56 -6.24
C LYS A 54 15.31 -32.66 -7.26
N ASN A 55 14.15 -33.15 -6.82
CA ASN A 55 12.98 -33.31 -7.67
C ASN A 55 12.47 -31.98 -8.21
N PHE A 56 12.49 -30.92 -7.39
CA PHE A 56 12.11 -29.58 -7.80
C PHE A 56 13.07 -28.98 -8.85
N LYS A 57 14.38 -29.17 -8.69
CA LYS A 57 15.36 -28.77 -9.71
C LYS A 57 15.18 -29.52 -11.02
N GLU A 58 14.91 -30.83 -10.96
CA GLU A 58 14.62 -31.63 -12.16
C GLU A 58 13.34 -31.15 -12.85
N LEU A 59 12.31 -30.77 -12.10
CA LEU A 59 11.08 -30.21 -12.62
C LEU A 59 11.35 -28.90 -13.38
N LEU A 60 12.10 -27.95 -12.79
CA LEU A 60 12.45 -26.70 -13.43
C LEU A 60 13.26 -26.92 -14.72
N LYS A 61 14.19 -27.88 -14.72
CA LYS A 61 14.93 -28.27 -15.91
C LYS A 61 14.05 -28.85 -16.99
N LYS A 62 13.14 -29.78 -16.64
CA LYS A 62 12.19 -30.39 -17.60
C LYS A 62 11.23 -29.35 -18.18
N ALA A 63 10.84 -28.35 -17.37
CA ALA A 63 10.02 -27.22 -17.82
C ALA A 63 10.81 -26.14 -18.57
N ASN A 64 12.12 -26.31 -18.75
CA ASN A 64 13.03 -25.33 -19.38
C ASN A 64 13.01 -23.95 -18.69
N ILE A 65 12.78 -23.93 -17.37
CA ILE A 65 12.76 -22.72 -16.54
C ILE A 65 14.17 -22.53 -15.95
N LYS A 66 14.83 -21.45 -16.33
CA LYS A 66 16.17 -21.09 -15.82
C LYS A 66 16.14 -20.48 -14.43
N LYS A 67 15.14 -19.66 -14.16
CA LYS A 67 14.91 -19.00 -12.86
C LYS A 67 13.42 -18.84 -12.63
N LEU A 68 12.96 -19.13 -11.42
CA LEU A 68 11.59 -18.92 -10.97
C LEU A 68 11.58 -17.75 -9.98
N ILE A 69 10.79 -16.70 -10.29
CA ILE A 69 10.55 -15.58 -9.39
C ILE A 69 9.09 -15.63 -8.97
N VAL A 70 8.85 -15.76 -7.68
CA VAL A 70 7.50 -15.81 -7.10
C VAL A 70 7.24 -14.50 -6.34
N LEU A 71 6.17 -13.80 -6.73
CA LEU A 71 5.72 -12.58 -6.07
C LEU A 71 4.53 -12.93 -5.18
N ILE A 72 4.64 -12.66 -3.89
CA ILE A 72 3.59 -12.90 -2.89
C ILE A 72 3.17 -11.55 -2.33
N ASP A 73 1.91 -11.17 -2.56
CA ASP A 73 1.33 -9.93 -2.05
C ASP A 73 0.19 -10.25 -1.05
N ASP A 74 -0.20 -9.25 -0.25
CA ASP A 74 -1.31 -9.30 0.69
C ASP A 74 -1.21 -10.40 1.77
N LEU A 75 -0.01 -10.87 2.09
CA LEU A 75 0.20 -11.89 3.12
C LEU A 75 -0.26 -11.41 4.51
N ASP A 76 -0.18 -10.12 4.76
CA ASP A 76 -0.65 -9.45 5.98
C ASP A 76 -2.17 -9.45 6.16
N ARG A 77 -2.94 -9.78 5.11
CA ARG A 77 -4.41 -9.93 5.17
C ARG A 77 -4.86 -11.35 5.48
N CYS A 78 -3.93 -12.30 5.49
CA CYS A 78 -4.22 -13.68 5.82
C CYS A 78 -4.39 -13.87 7.33
N LEU A 79 -5.03 -14.98 7.72
CA LEU A 79 -5.02 -15.41 9.11
C LEU A 79 -3.57 -15.67 9.57
N PRO A 80 -3.24 -15.42 10.84
CA PRO A 80 -1.88 -15.57 11.37
C PRO A 80 -1.23 -16.90 11.00
N ASP A 81 -1.92 -18.01 11.20
CA ASP A 81 -1.40 -19.34 10.90
C ASP A 81 -1.14 -19.55 9.40
N VAL A 82 -2.01 -19.03 8.54
CA VAL A 82 -1.83 -19.09 7.08
C VAL A 82 -0.62 -18.29 6.66
N ALA A 83 -0.44 -17.08 7.21
CA ALA A 83 0.71 -16.23 6.91
C ALA A 83 2.03 -16.91 7.30
N ILE A 84 2.10 -17.48 8.50
CA ILE A 84 3.31 -18.18 8.98
C ILE A 84 3.58 -19.45 8.18
N ASN A 85 2.56 -20.29 7.95
CA ASN A 85 2.70 -21.50 7.14
C ASN A 85 3.17 -21.18 5.71
N THR A 86 2.72 -20.06 5.12
CA THR A 86 3.17 -19.63 3.80
C THR A 86 4.65 -19.22 3.83
N LEU A 87 5.09 -18.46 4.83
CA LEU A 87 6.49 -18.09 5.00
C LEU A 87 7.39 -19.30 5.22
N GLU A 88 6.94 -20.27 6.01
CA GLU A 88 7.66 -21.54 6.21
C GLU A 88 7.73 -22.35 4.91
N ALA A 89 6.64 -22.39 4.12
CA ALA A 89 6.66 -23.01 2.81
C ALA A 89 7.69 -22.36 1.87
N VAL A 90 7.72 -21.02 1.81
CA VAL A 90 8.70 -20.26 1.02
C VAL A 90 10.12 -20.65 1.42
N ARG A 91 10.38 -20.82 2.73
CA ARG A 91 11.68 -21.23 3.24
C ARG A 91 12.17 -22.56 2.65
N LEU A 92 11.27 -23.52 2.39
CA LEU A 92 11.64 -24.80 1.80
C LEU A 92 12.24 -24.66 0.40
N PHE A 93 11.82 -23.65 -0.35
CA PHE A 93 12.29 -23.39 -1.72
C PHE A 93 13.54 -22.49 -1.81
N MET A 94 13.87 -21.75 -0.73
CA MET A 94 14.97 -20.77 -0.76
C MET A 94 16.34 -21.38 -1.04
N PHE A 95 16.55 -22.68 -0.77
CA PHE A 95 17.82 -23.35 -0.94
C PHE A 95 18.01 -23.99 -2.32
N THR A 96 17.08 -23.82 -3.24
CA THR A 96 17.18 -24.43 -4.59
C THR A 96 18.13 -23.67 -5.53
N GLY A 97 18.53 -22.44 -5.17
CA GLY A 97 19.46 -21.61 -5.96
C GLY A 97 18.90 -21.04 -7.27
N GLU A 98 17.77 -21.56 -7.75
CA GLU A 98 17.13 -21.17 -9.02
C GLU A 98 15.80 -20.46 -8.79
N THR A 99 15.43 -20.24 -7.53
CA THR A 99 14.19 -19.58 -7.10
C THR A 99 14.46 -18.32 -6.31
N ALA A 100 13.62 -17.31 -6.51
CA ALA A 100 13.59 -16.10 -5.71
C ALA A 100 12.14 -15.79 -5.33
N PHE A 101 11.95 -15.31 -4.10
CA PHE A 101 10.65 -14.91 -3.59
C PHE A 101 10.70 -13.44 -3.20
N VAL A 102 9.69 -12.69 -3.64
CA VAL A 102 9.46 -11.31 -3.22
C VAL A 102 8.16 -11.28 -2.46
N VAL A 103 8.23 -11.02 -1.16
CA VAL A 103 7.06 -10.98 -0.29
C VAL A 103 6.76 -9.53 0.06
N ALA A 104 5.58 -9.04 -0.33
CA ALA A 104 5.09 -7.73 0.04
C ALA A 104 4.07 -7.89 1.18
N ALA A 105 4.37 -7.32 2.35
CA ALA A 105 3.51 -7.41 3.53
C ALA A 105 3.80 -6.26 4.52
N ASP A 106 2.83 -5.95 5.38
CA ASP A 106 3.04 -5.08 6.54
C ASP A 106 3.81 -5.83 7.62
N GLU A 107 5.01 -5.34 7.93
CA GLU A 107 5.92 -5.95 8.89
C GLU A 107 5.27 -6.13 10.28
N ASN A 108 4.46 -5.15 10.73
CA ASN A 108 3.82 -5.22 12.04
C ASN A 108 2.74 -6.31 12.10
N MET A 109 2.00 -6.48 11.00
CA MET A 109 0.99 -7.54 10.88
C MET A 109 1.64 -8.91 10.86
N ILE A 110 2.76 -9.09 10.15
CA ILE A 110 3.50 -10.35 10.17
C ILE A 110 4.10 -10.61 11.56
N ARG A 111 4.63 -9.61 12.26
CA ARG A 111 5.09 -9.75 13.65
C ARG A 111 3.95 -10.14 14.59
N TYR A 112 2.76 -9.60 14.38
CA TYR A 112 1.56 -10.00 15.12
C TYR A 112 1.22 -11.48 14.83
N ALA A 113 1.29 -11.90 13.56
CA ALA A 113 1.05 -13.29 13.17
C ALA A 113 2.04 -14.24 13.85
N VAL A 114 3.34 -13.90 13.90
CA VAL A 114 4.35 -14.69 14.63
C VAL A 114 3.99 -14.83 16.11
N LYS A 115 3.63 -13.73 16.78
CA LYS A 115 3.22 -13.76 18.19
C LYS A 115 2.00 -14.64 18.45
N LYS A 116 1.04 -14.62 17.55
CA LYS A 116 -0.19 -15.43 17.67
C LYS A 116 0.05 -16.91 17.39
N HIS A 117 0.96 -17.20 16.46
CA HIS A 117 1.31 -18.58 16.10
C HIS A 117 2.15 -19.28 17.18
N PHE A 118 2.97 -18.53 17.93
CA PHE A 118 3.82 -19.04 19.01
C PHE A 118 3.47 -18.42 20.38
N PRO A 119 2.26 -18.69 20.92
CA PRO A 119 1.82 -18.03 22.16
C PRO A 119 2.68 -18.40 23.37
N ASP A 120 3.20 -19.64 23.44
CA ASP A 120 3.97 -20.15 24.58
C ASP A 120 5.36 -19.51 24.71
N VAL A 121 5.87 -18.90 23.64
CA VAL A 121 7.19 -18.23 23.64
C VAL A 121 7.06 -16.76 24.03
N VAL A 122 5.85 -16.23 23.95
CA VAL A 122 5.53 -14.83 24.23
C VAL A 122 4.89 -14.74 25.59
N ASP A 123 5.71 -14.67 26.64
CA ASP A 123 5.23 -14.38 28.01
C ASP A 123 4.60 -12.98 28.03
N GLU A 124 3.28 -12.90 28.28
CA GLU A 124 2.52 -11.65 28.30
C GLU A 124 3.08 -10.63 29.30
N ASN A 125 3.81 -11.11 30.32
CA ASN A 125 4.44 -10.27 31.33
C ASN A 125 5.80 -9.67 30.92
N LYS A 126 6.34 -10.05 29.74
CA LYS A 126 7.61 -9.54 29.21
C LYS A 126 7.45 -9.03 27.79
N TYR A 127 6.86 -7.86 27.65
CA TYR A 127 6.59 -7.20 26.36
C TYR A 127 7.78 -7.21 25.38
N ASN A 128 9.00 -7.03 25.90
CA ASN A 128 10.22 -7.01 25.09
C ASN A 128 10.62 -8.39 24.53
N VAL A 129 10.33 -9.49 25.21
CA VAL A 129 10.70 -10.85 24.78
C VAL A 129 9.96 -11.26 23.52
N GLY A 130 8.65 -10.95 23.45
CA GLY A 130 7.84 -11.28 22.28
C GLY A 130 8.21 -10.50 21.02
N ILE A 131 8.68 -9.25 21.18
CA ILE A 131 9.18 -8.43 20.04
C ILE A 131 10.50 -8.98 19.56
N GLU A 132 11.41 -9.29 20.47
CA GLU A 132 12.74 -9.83 20.16
C GLU A 132 12.63 -11.20 19.47
N PHE A 133 11.75 -12.08 19.95
CA PHE A 133 11.48 -13.36 19.31
C PHE A 133 10.96 -13.19 17.88
N SER A 134 9.96 -12.32 17.67
CA SER A 134 9.39 -12.07 16.35
C SER A 134 10.44 -11.54 15.38
N ASN A 135 11.33 -10.65 15.83
CA ASN A 135 12.43 -10.13 15.03
C ASN A 135 13.40 -11.24 14.62
N LYS A 136 13.88 -12.02 15.59
CA LYS A 136 14.79 -13.15 15.34
C LYS A 136 14.19 -14.22 14.44
N TYR A 137 12.86 -14.44 14.53
CA TYR A 137 12.15 -15.37 13.67
C TYR A 137 12.13 -14.86 12.22
N LEU A 138 11.78 -13.59 12.02
CA LEU A 138 11.75 -12.98 10.69
C LEU A 138 13.15 -12.86 10.06
N GLU A 139 14.19 -12.55 10.83
CA GLU A 139 15.57 -12.52 10.36
C GLU A 139 16.04 -13.88 9.79
N LYS A 140 15.50 -14.99 10.31
CA LYS A 140 15.81 -16.32 9.78
C LYS A 140 15.04 -16.66 8.49
N LEU A 141 13.89 -16.01 8.26
CA LEU A 141 13.04 -16.25 7.10
C LEU A 141 13.32 -15.31 5.95
N ILE A 142 13.61 -14.05 6.25
CA ILE A 142 13.79 -12.98 5.26
C ILE A 142 15.28 -12.68 5.11
N GLN A 143 15.85 -13.04 3.97
CA GLN A 143 17.26 -12.82 3.69
C GLN A 143 17.59 -11.34 3.44
N VAL A 144 16.69 -10.62 2.75
CA VAL A 144 16.88 -9.21 2.39
C VAL A 144 15.62 -8.44 2.74
N PRO A 145 15.54 -7.86 3.95
CA PRO A 145 14.42 -6.98 4.30
C PRO A 145 14.61 -5.63 3.59
N PHE A 146 13.58 -5.21 2.86
CA PHE A 146 13.55 -3.90 2.21
C PHE A 146 12.27 -3.16 2.60
N ARG A 147 12.41 -1.98 3.17
CA ARG A 147 11.29 -1.10 3.47
C ARG A 147 11.15 -0.07 2.38
N ILE A 148 9.96 -0.01 1.77
CA ILE A 148 9.63 1.06 0.82
C ILE A 148 9.54 2.36 1.63
N PRO A 149 10.37 3.38 1.30
CA PRO A 149 10.33 4.64 2.02
C PRO A 149 8.99 5.35 1.76
N THR A 150 8.50 6.08 2.76
CA THR A 150 7.37 6.99 2.59
C THR A 150 7.82 8.21 1.77
N LEU A 151 6.88 8.87 1.13
CA LEU A 151 7.17 10.13 0.44
C LEU A 151 7.60 11.19 1.46
N GLY A 152 8.62 11.96 1.12
CA GLY A 152 8.95 13.20 1.85
C GLY A 152 7.81 14.22 1.75
N GLU A 153 7.83 15.26 2.58
CA GLU A 153 6.76 16.27 2.61
C GLU A 153 6.54 16.91 1.23
N VAL A 154 7.62 17.26 0.55
CA VAL A 154 7.58 17.90 -0.78
C VAL A 154 7.07 16.92 -1.84
N GLU A 155 7.54 15.69 -1.81
CA GLU A 155 7.10 14.63 -2.73
C GLU A 155 5.61 14.34 -2.55
N ALA A 156 5.15 14.25 -1.30
CA ALA A 156 3.75 14.05 -0.96
C ALA A 156 2.88 15.23 -1.42
N TYR A 157 3.35 16.47 -1.22
CA TYR A 157 2.68 17.66 -1.72
C TYR A 157 2.59 17.66 -3.26
N ASN A 158 3.70 17.38 -3.95
CA ASN A 158 3.72 17.30 -5.40
C ASN A 158 2.80 16.17 -5.91
N TYR A 159 2.75 15.06 -5.22
CA TYR A 159 1.83 13.96 -5.52
C TYR A 159 0.36 14.38 -5.37
N ILE A 160 0.02 15.14 -4.32
CA ILE A 160 -1.33 15.71 -4.13
C ILE A 160 -1.68 16.64 -5.31
N MET A 161 -0.75 17.51 -5.73
CA MET A 161 -0.92 18.39 -6.87
C MET A 161 -1.23 17.59 -8.15
N LEU A 162 -0.44 16.55 -8.44
CA LEU A 162 -0.65 15.68 -9.60
C LEU A 162 -2.00 14.98 -9.56
N LEU A 163 -2.41 14.44 -8.42
CA LEU A 163 -3.70 13.77 -8.28
C LEU A 163 -4.88 14.73 -8.48
N MET A 164 -4.81 15.93 -7.93
CA MET A 164 -5.86 16.95 -8.08
C MET A 164 -5.98 17.41 -9.54
N VAL A 165 -4.88 17.74 -10.18
CA VAL A 165 -4.86 18.13 -11.61
C VAL A 165 -5.34 16.96 -12.49
N GLY A 166 -4.89 15.73 -12.20
CA GLY A 166 -5.28 14.53 -12.91
C GLY A 166 -6.75 14.13 -12.73
N SER A 167 -7.46 14.69 -11.74
CA SER A 167 -8.90 14.46 -11.57
C SER A 167 -9.77 15.12 -12.65
N VAL A 168 -9.24 16.14 -13.33
CA VAL A 168 -9.96 16.91 -14.38
C VAL A 168 -9.31 16.80 -15.75
N LEU A 169 -8.02 16.42 -15.81
CA LEU A 169 -7.32 16.15 -17.05
C LEU A 169 -7.17 14.62 -17.23
N SER A 170 -7.40 14.15 -18.47
CA SER A 170 -7.20 12.74 -18.82
C SER A 170 -5.74 12.35 -18.70
N GLU A 171 -5.47 11.09 -18.32
CA GLU A 171 -4.12 10.49 -18.34
C GLU A 171 -3.48 10.53 -19.74
N GLU A 172 -4.28 10.60 -20.80
CA GLU A 172 -3.82 10.74 -22.18
C GLU A 172 -3.44 12.18 -22.56
N ASN A 173 -3.79 13.18 -21.74
CA ASN A 173 -3.48 14.57 -22.00
C ASN A 173 -1.95 14.79 -22.03
N SER A 174 -1.44 15.40 -23.11
CA SER A 174 0.00 15.59 -23.33
C SER A 174 0.63 16.52 -22.30
N ASN A 175 -0.07 17.59 -21.90
CA ASN A 175 0.44 18.56 -20.93
C ASN A 175 0.41 17.99 -19.51
N TYR A 176 -0.59 17.17 -19.19
CA TYR A 176 -0.61 16.43 -17.93
C TYR A 176 0.54 15.40 -17.84
N LYS A 177 0.84 14.69 -18.95
CA LYS A 177 2.03 13.81 -19.01
C LYS A 177 3.33 14.59 -18.80
N LYS A 178 3.46 15.84 -19.34
CA LYS A 178 4.62 16.70 -19.05
C LYS A 178 4.71 17.03 -17.55
N LEU A 179 3.58 17.36 -16.91
CA LEU A 179 3.55 17.66 -15.48
C LEU A 179 3.95 16.43 -14.63
N CYS A 180 3.49 15.25 -14.99
CA CYS A 180 3.90 14.01 -14.34
C CYS A 180 5.40 13.72 -14.49
N ASN A 181 5.96 13.93 -15.71
CA ASN A 181 7.37 13.74 -15.97
C ASN A 181 8.24 14.76 -15.19
N GLU A 182 7.79 16.01 -15.07
CA GLU A 182 8.46 17.01 -14.22
C GLU A 182 8.44 16.56 -12.74
N GLY A 183 7.31 16.02 -12.25
CA GLY A 183 7.22 15.43 -10.90
C GLY A 183 8.23 14.30 -10.69
N LEU A 184 8.36 13.39 -11.65
CA LEU A 184 9.35 12.31 -11.60
C LEU A 184 10.78 12.85 -11.62
N SER A 185 11.08 13.85 -12.44
CA SER A 185 12.39 14.51 -12.49
C SER A 185 12.77 15.13 -11.13
N ARG A 186 11.81 15.74 -10.43
CA ARG A 186 12.03 16.32 -9.10
C ARG A 186 12.32 15.26 -8.05
N ILE A 187 11.67 14.09 -8.11
CA ILE A 187 11.97 12.95 -7.22
C ILE A 187 13.39 12.41 -7.45
N GLN A 188 13.88 12.41 -8.69
CA GLN A 188 15.23 11.97 -9.01
C GLN A 188 16.32 12.90 -8.50
N GLN A 189 15.96 14.13 -8.09
CA GLN A 189 16.86 15.14 -7.55
C GLN A 189 16.48 15.53 -6.11
N PRO A 190 16.55 14.61 -5.13
CA PRO A 190 16.06 14.84 -3.76
C PRO A 190 16.80 15.97 -3.02
N TRP A 191 17.97 16.37 -3.51
CA TRP A 191 18.72 17.53 -3.00
C TRP A 191 18.18 18.88 -3.49
N ASN A 192 17.33 18.88 -4.54
CA ASN A 192 16.70 20.06 -5.11
C ASN A 192 15.21 20.07 -4.75
N VAL A 193 14.95 20.34 -3.47
CA VAL A 193 13.60 20.27 -2.88
C VAL A 193 12.74 21.42 -3.41
N GLN A 194 11.82 21.10 -4.33
CA GLN A 194 10.92 22.10 -4.93
C GLN A 194 9.47 21.64 -4.94
N TYR A 195 8.62 22.44 -4.29
CA TYR A 195 7.16 22.31 -4.41
C TYR A 195 6.70 22.76 -5.80
N PHE A 196 5.68 22.13 -6.34
CA PHE A 196 4.95 22.70 -7.46
C PHE A 196 4.24 23.97 -7.03
N THR A 197 4.60 25.08 -7.66
CA THR A 197 3.85 26.32 -7.51
C THR A 197 2.72 26.41 -8.52
N VAL A 198 1.74 27.28 -8.27
CA VAL A 198 0.68 27.59 -9.24
C VAL A 198 1.27 28.02 -10.58
N VAL A 199 2.36 28.81 -10.55
CA VAL A 199 3.04 29.29 -11.74
C VAL A 199 3.70 28.16 -12.53
N ASP A 200 4.31 27.18 -11.85
CA ASP A 200 4.88 26.01 -12.52
C ASP A 200 3.80 25.21 -13.24
N VAL A 201 2.70 24.92 -12.54
CA VAL A 201 1.58 24.17 -13.12
C VAL A 201 0.97 24.92 -14.31
N GLN A 202 0.74 26.23 -14.18
CA GLN A 202 0.23 27.05 -15.27
C GLN A 202 1.16 27.03 -16.50
N LYS A 203 2.47 27.15 -16.27
CA LYS A 203 3.47 27.15 -17.34
C LYS A 203 3.55 25.83 -18.07
N ILE A 204 3.38 24.70 -17.34
CA ILE A 204 3.47 23.37 -17.92
C ILE A 204 2.17 22.96 -18.63
N LEU A 205 1.02 23.32 -18.05
CA LEU A 205 -0.28 22.95 -18.61
C LEU A 205 -0.73 23.87 -19.75
N GLU A 206 -0.15 25.08 -19.88
CA GLU A 206 -0.48 26.04 -20.94
C GLU A 206 -2.00 26.28 -21.03
N ASP A 207 -2.62 26.04 -22.19
CA ASP A 207 -4.06 26.23 -22.42
C ASP A 207 -4.96 25.32 -21.55
N ASP A 208 -4.47 24.15 -21.17
CA ASP A 208 -5.22 23.22 -20.32
C ASP A 208 -5.29 23.66 -18.84
N TYR A 209 -4.48 24.65 -18.44
CA TYR A 209 -4.50 25.18 -17.07
C TYR A 209 -5.88 25.70 -16.64
N ASN A 210 -6.63 26.32 -17.56
CA ASN A 210 -7.95 26.85 -17.25
C ASN A 210 -8.91 25.78 -16.72
N LYS A 211 -8.76 24.52 -17.18
CA LYS A 211 -9.59 23.40 -16.74
C LYS A 211 -9.17 22.91 -15.34
N ALA A 212 -7.90 23.06 -14.98
CA ALA A 212 -7.32 22.56 -13.75
C ALA A 212 -6.99 23.64 -12.71
N SER A 213 -7.35 24.88 -12.98
CA SER A 213 -6.99 26.04 -12.13
C SER A 213 -7.56 25.93 -10.72
N ASN A 214 -8.82 25.51 -10.58
CA ASN A 214 -9.48 25.35 -9.29
C ASN A 214 -8.83 24.20 -8.48
N GLU A 215 -8.57 23.07 -9.10
CA GLU A 215 -7.92 21.91 -8.48
C GLU A 215 -6.49 22.23 -8.07
N THR A 216 -5.77 23.00 -8.87
CA THR A 216 -4.42 23.52 -8.55
C THR A 216 -4.46 24.37 -7.29
N LEU A 217 -5.40 25.33 -7.20
CA LEU A 217 -5.54 26.19 -6.02
C LEU A 217 -5.94 25.38 -4.76
N ILE A 218 -6.82 24.41 -4.90
CA ILE A 218 -7.21 23.55 -3.78
C ILE A 218 -6.03 22.72 -3.32
N ALA A 219 -5.27 22.14 -4.26
CA ALA A 219 -4.05 21.38 -3.93
C ALA A 219 -3.06 22.23 -3.13
N THR A 220 -2.86 23.50 -3.47
CA THR A 220 -2.00 24.39 -2.68
C THR A 220 -2.53 24.65 -1.27
N GLN A 221 -3.86 24.76 -1.10
CA GLN A 221 -4.48 25.02 0.20
C GLN A 221 -4.42 23.84 1.16
N ILE A 222 -4.55 22.61 0.65
CA ILE A 222 -4.60 21.40 1.49
C ILE A 222 -3.29 20.62 1.48
N GLY A 223 -2.42 20.86 0.51
CA GLY A 223 -1.24 20.05 0.24
C GLY A 223 -0.33 19.87 1.44
N HIS A 224 0.06 20.97 2.10
CA HIS A 224 0.91 20.92 3.29
C HIS A 224 0.26 20.19 4.47
N LEU A 225 -1.02 20.44 4.73
CA LEU A 225 -1.74 19.78 5.82
C LEU A 225 -1.90 18.30 5.54
N LEU A 226 -2.25 17.93 4.31
CA LEU A 226 -2.49 16.54 3.95
C LEU A 226 -1.18 15.75 3.87
N SER A 227 -0.09 16.32 3.34
CA SER A 227 1.22 15.66 3.29
C SER A 227 1.73 15.34 4.69
N HIS A 228 1.68 16.33 5.61
CA HIS A 228 2.12 16.16 6.98
C HIS A 228 1.28 15.12 7.75
N ASN A 229 -0.03 15.19 7.65
CA ASN A 229 -0.93 14.32 8.43
C ASN A 229 -1.09 12.90 7.86
N THR A 230 -0.61 12.63 6.65
CA THR A 230 -0.63 11.28 6.06
C THR A 230 0.69 10.53 6.21
N ASP A 231 1.69 11.14 6.87
CA ASP A 231 3.05 10.60 7.00
C ASP A 231 3.66 10.22 5.64
N GLY A 232 3.33 10.99 4.59
CA GLY A 232 3.78 10.72 3.23
C GLY A 232 3.28 9.41 2.63
N ASN A 233 2.19 8.82 3.15
CA ASN A 233 1.66 7.56 2.65
C ASN A 233 0.78 7.79 1.39
N PRO A 234 1.18 7.32 0.19
CA PRO A 234 0.44 7.55 -1.05
C PRO A 234 -0.97 6.98 -1.04
N ARG A 235 -1.20 5.84 -0.38
CA ARG A 235 -2.53 5.22 -0.27
C ARG A 235 -3.48 6.08 0.56
N LYS A 236 -3.00 6.64 1.69
CA LYS A 236 -3.80 7.55 2.52
C LYS A 236 -4.15 8.82 1.75
N ILE A 237 -3.17 9.42 1.04
CA ILE A 237 -3.36 10.60 0.21
C ILE A 237 -4.40 10.34 -0.89
N LYS A 238 -4.21 9.29 -1.70
CA LYS A 238 -5.12 8.94 -2.79
C LYS A 238 -6.54 8.66 -2.28
N ARG A 239 -6.66 7.94 -1.15
CA ARG A 239 -7.95 7.66 -0.53
C ARG A 239 -8.66 8.92 -0.08
N PHE A 240 -7.94 9.88 0.51
CA PHE A 240 -8.51 11.17 0.91
C PHE A 240 -9.03 11.95 -0.29
N ILE A 241 -8.23 12.09 -1.35
CA ILE A 241 -8.60 12.82 -2.56
C ILE A 241 -9.80 12.16 -3.25
N ASN A 242 -9.79 10.84 -3.42
CA ASN A 242 -10.92 10.11 -4.01
C ASN A 242 -12.22 10.33 -3.21
N MET A 243 -12.13 10.31 -1.87
CA MET A 243 -13.29 10.57 -1.03
C MET A 243 -13.77 12.01 -1.12
N LEU A 244 -12.86 12.98 -1.24
CA LEU A 244 -13.17 14.39 -1.42
C LEU A 244 -13.96 14.60 -2.73
N LEU A 245 -13.41 14.08 -3.83
CA LEU A 245 -14.06 14.20 -5.15
C LEU A 245 -15.41 13.50 -5.18
N LEU A 246 -15.51 12.31 -4.61
CA LEU A 246 -16.79 11.57 -4.52
C LEU A 246 -17.84 12.34 -3.72
N ARG A 247 -17.48 12.88 -2.55
CA ARG A 247 -18.41 13.68 -1.73
C ARG A 247 -18.87 14.94 -2.48
N PHE A 248 -17.97 15.56 -3.23
CA PHE A 248 -18.30 16.74 -4.02
C PHE A 248 -19.27 16.42 -5.18
N GLU A 249 -19.04 15.31 -5.90
CA GLU A 249 -19.96 14.84 -6.95
C GLU A 249 -21.33 14.45 -6.39
N ILE A 250 -21.39 13.79 -5.23
CA ILE A 250 -22.65 13.50 -4.54
C ILE A 250 -23.40 14.79 -4.22
N ALA A 251 -22.68 15.81 -3.73
CA ALA A 251 -23.28 17.10 -3.40
C ALA A 251 -23.82 17.83 -4.63
N LYS A 252 -23.10 17.81 -5.75
CA LYS A 252 -23.58 18.34 -7.04
C LYS A 252 -24.85 17.65 -7.50
N ASN A 253 -24.88 16.33 -7.47
CA ASN A 253 -26.03 15.54 -7.89
C ASN A 253 -27.27 15.74 -7.00
N ARG A 254 -27.06 16.17 -5.75
CA ARG A 254 -28.13 16.57 -4.82
C ARG A 254 -28.58 18.04 -4.97
N GLY A 255 -28.06 18.77 -5.94
CA GLY A 255 -28.37 20.19 -6.17
C GLY A 255 -27.64 21.18 -5.25
N PHE A 256 -26.60 20.73 -4.56
CA PHE A 256 -25.77 21.61 -3.70
C PHE A 256 -24.49 22.08 -4.38
N GLY A 257 -24.26 21.77 -5.65
CA GLY A 257 -23.01 22.02 -6.36
C GLY A 257 -22.57 23.50 -6.35
N GLU A 258 -23.51 24.43 -6.49
CA GLU A 258 -23.20 25.87 -6.45
C GLU A 258 -23.01 26.41 -5.02
N LYS A 259 -23.48 25.66 -4.00
CA LYS A 259 -23.43 26.08 -2.59
C LYS A 259 -22.21 25.54 -1.85
N ILE A 260 -21.56 24.52 -2.41
CA ILE A 260 -20.42 23.85 -1.77
C ILE A 260 -19.14 24.17 -2.53
N ASN A 261 -18.21 24.83 -1.82
CA ASN A 261 -16.87 25.03 -2.32
C ASN A 261 -16.02 23.81 -2.01
N LEU A 262 -15.32 23.25 -3.02
CA LEU A 262 -14.49 22.05 -2.89
C LEU A 262 -13.35 22.26 -1.87
N GLY A 263 -12.75 23.47 -1.80
CA GLY A 263 -11.71 23.77 -0.82
C GLY A 263 -12.23 23.80 0.62
N ILE A 264 -13.46 24.29 0.84
CA ILE A 264 -14.11 24.26 2.15
C ILE A 264 -14.43 22.81 2.52
N LEU A 265 -14.98 22.01 1.60
CA LEU A 265 -15.24 20.60 1.82
C LEU A 265 -13.96 19.85 2.20
N ALA A 266 -12.85 20.11 1.51
CA ALA A 266 -11.56 19.51 1.81
C ALA A 266 -11.07 19.85 3.23
N LYS A 267 -11.18 21.11 3.66
CA LYS A 267 -10.82 21.55 5.02
C LYS A 267 -11.72 20.90 6.08
N MET A 268 -13.01 20.77 5.81
CA MET A 268 -13.95 20.08 6.70
C MET A 268 -13.62 18.60 6.83
N MET A 269 -13.24 17.95 5.73
CA MET A 269 -12.80 16.56 5.75
C MET A 269 -11.48 16.39 6.51
N LEU A 270 -10.54 17.32 6.39
CA LEU A 270 -9.32 17.31 7.20
C LEU A 270 -9.64 17.44 8.69
N ALA A 271 -10.59 18.32 9.05
CA ALA A 271 -11.04 18.43 10.45
C ALA A 271 -11.72 17.13 10.93
N GLU A 272 -12.57 16.50 10.12
CA GLU A 272 -13.20 15.19 10.41
C GLU A 272 -12.16 14.11 10.70
N TYR A 273 -11.10 14.04 9.90
CA TYR A 273 -10.07 13.00 10.02
C TYR A 273 -9.10 13.22 11.18
N TYR A 274 -8.64 14.47 11.36
CA TYR A 274 -7.52 14.76 12.24
C TYR A 274 -7.92 15.43 13.56
N ILE A 275 -9.12 16.05 13.61
CA ILE A 275 -9.65 16.67 14.82
C ILE A 275 -11.11 16.22 15.03
N PRO A 276 -11.37 14.90 15.15
CA PRO A 276 -12.74 14.36 15.16
C PRO A 276 -13.59 14.88 16.31
N ASN A 277 -13.00 15.18 17.46
CA ASN A 277 -13.73 15.73 18.61
C ASN A 277 -14.23 17.15 18.34
N PHE A 278 -13.43 17.98 17.68
CA PHE A 278 -13.84 19.30 17.22
C PHE A 278 -14.93 19.20 16.16
N TYR A 279 -14.71 18.36 15.14
CA TYR A 279 -15.65 18.16 14.04
C TYR A 279 -17.05 17.73 14.55
N LYS A 280 -17.12 16.82 15.51
CA LYS A 280 -18.39 16.35 16.11
C LYS A 280 -19.14 17.45 16.88
N GLN A 281 -18.45 18.46 17.39
CA GLN A 281 -19.05 19.58 18.12
C GLN A 281 -19.60 20.67 17.17
N LEU A 282 -19.12 20.73 15.91
CA LEU A 282 -19.53 21.74 14.95
C LEU A 282 -21.05 21.91 14.81
N PRO A 283 -21.88 20.82 14.65
CA PRO A 283 -23.33 20.98 14.53
C PRO A 283 -24.00 21.53 15.78
N ALA A 284 -23.46 21.29 16.98
CA ALA A 284 -24.02 21.75 18.25
C ALA A 284 -23.86 23.27 18.45
N HIS A 285 -22.85 23.87 17.80
CA HIS A 285 -22.52 25.30 17.91
C HIS A 285 -23.08 26.13 16.75
N LEU A 286 -23.80 25.52 15.80
CA LEU A 286 -24.50 26.24 14.76
C LEU A 286 -25.70 26.98 15.36
N ALA A 287 -25.70 28.31 15.28
CA ALA A 287 -26.85 29.12 15.64
C ALA A 287 -28.03 28.87 14.67
N LYS A 288 -29.27 29.13 15.11
CA LYS A 288 -30.48 28.90 14.30
C LYS A 288 -30.49 29.68 12.95
N ASP A 289 -29.67 30.71 12.85
CA ASP A 289 -29.47 31.52 11.64
C ASP A 289 -28.33 31.00 10.76
N GLY A 290 -27.74 29.85 11.08
CA GLY A 290 -26.60 29.28 10.35
C GLY A 290 -25.26 30.00 10.58
N THR A 291 -25.22 31.01 11.45
CA THR A 291 -23.98 31.71 11.80
C THR A 291 -23.29 31.00 12.99
N TRP A 292 -21.98 30.95 12.93
CA TRP A 292 -21.17 30.34 13.97
C TRP A 292 -20.41 31.45 14.72
N LYS A 293 -20.89 31.82 15.91
CA LYS A 293 -20.27 32.92 16.67
C LYS A 293 -18.78 32.67 16.97
N GLU A 294 -18.42 31.45 17.20
CA GLU A 294 -17.04 31.04 17.52
C GLU A 294 -16.15 30.93 16.25
N ALA A 295 -16.73 30.64 15.08
CA ALA A 295 -16.00 30.65 13.82
C ALA A 295 -15.50 32.06 13.45
N LYS A 296 -16.19 33.12 13.91
CA LYS A 296 -15.74 34.49 13.76
C LYS A 296 -14.44 34.74 14.53
N ILE A 297 -14.35 34.19 15.76
CA ILE A 297 -13.14 34.28 16.59
C ILE A 297 -11.98 33.51 15.95
N ILE A 298 -12.24 32.31 15.41
CA ILE A 298 -11.23 31.50 14.71
C ILE A 298 -10.78 32.19 13.42
N LYS A 299 -11.70 32.78 12.67
CA LYS A 299 -11.41 33.56 11.48
C LYS A 299 -10.52 34.76 11.82
N ASP A 300 -10.89 35.52 12.84
CA ASP A 300 -10.14 36.69 13.32
C ASP A 300 -8.74 36.31 13.83
N ILE A 301 -8.58 35.11 14.42
CA ILE A 301 -7.26 34.58 14.84
C ILE A 301 -6.40 34.20 13.63
N ILE A 302 -7.00 33.58 12.61
CA ILE A 302 -6.29 33.18 11.40
C ILE A 302 -5.90 34.41 10.58
N GLU A 303 -6.80 35.40 10.44
CA GLU A 303 -6.53 36.63 9.72
C GLU A 303 -5.51 37.55 10.42
N LYS A 304 -5.40 37.49 11.76
CA LYS A 304 -4.39 38.24 12.53
C LYS A 304 -3.02 37.57 12.60
N LYS A 305 -2.86 36.34 12.12
CA LYS A 305 -1.58 35.60 12.07
C LYS A 305 -0.94 35.61 10.70
N ILE A 306 -1.54 36.29 9.74
CA ILE A 306 -0.97 36.61 8.43
C ILE A 306 -0.58 38.06 8.40
#